data_f57b84542b078f39d42a12404b06d347
#
_entry.id   f57b84542b078f39d42a12404b06d347
#
_cell.length_a   1.000
_cell.length_b   1.000
_cell.length_c   1.000
_cell.angle_alpha   90.00
_cell.angle_beta   90.00
_cell.angle_gamma   90.00
#
_symmetry.space_group_name_H-M   'P 1'
#
loop_
_entity.id
_entity.type
_entity.pdbx_description
1 polymer ?
#
loop_
_entity_poly.entity_id
_entity_poly.type
_entity_poly.pdbx_seq_one_letter_code
_entity_poly.pdbx_strand_id
1 'polypeptide(L)'
;MRIHIILLAFLFLQMGASAQDTLKNTSILLVPYPPEYYLSDAERDIMAQTKRSPEEYRNYFRKTLDLKIQGELEVHGPCISLLQDTTSRGRQLLEMFYGKAGYSYAYPVGGEVASKREIKKNKKKSELNPDAQTAPQTITTHGDSKFMQVEMRDTSFLNYLFLLYQSDYIVSINQFEIKTNYNSCIDIANKIYRRELLIHYSILKADGKQVRGNFCMEFFPSSTNSDREIVERTFPGIASSIQKEIAEEVE
;
A
#
# COMPACT_ATOMS: atom_id res chain seq x y z
N MET A 1 30.67 8.62 -52.51
CA MET A 1 29.36 9.06 -52.05
C MET A 1 28.57 8.00 -51.23
N ARG A 2 29.17 6.81 -50.89
CA ARG A 2 28.50 5.75 -50.10
C ARG A 2 28.95 5.66 -48.63
N ILE A 3 30.04 6.32 -48.24
CA ILE A 3 30.59 6.25 -46.89
C ILE A 3 29.93 7.25 -45.93
N HIS A 4 29.39 8.38 -46.44
CA HIS A 4 28.77 9.41 -45.58
C HIS A 4 27.37 9.05 -45.10
N ILE A 5 26.66 8.11 -45.73
CA ILE A 5 25.31 7.67 -45.34
C ILE A 5 25.37 6.72 -44.15
N ILE A 6 26.45 5.94 -44.01
CA ILE A 6 26.61 4.98 -42.88
C ILE A 6 26.94 5.72 -41.59
N LEU A 7 27.66 6.85 -41.67
CA LEU A 7 28.02 7.63 -40.46
C LEU A 7 26.82 8.38 -39.88
N LEU A 8 25.86 8.78 -40.74
CA LEU A 8 24.64 9.48 -40.29
C LEU A 8 23.65 8.52 -39.61
N ALA A 9 23.60 7.25 -40.02
CA ALA A 9 22.75 6.23 -39.39
C ALA A 9 23.21 5.82 -37.98
N PHE A 10 24.53 5.92 -37.70
CA PHE A 10 25.08 5.60 -36.39
C PHE A 10 24.83 6.70 -35.33
N LEU A 11 24.62 7.97 -35.79
CA LEU A 11 24.33 9.09 -34.87
C LEU A 11 22.89 9.09 -34.35
N PHE A 12 21.94 8.48 -35.09
CA PHE A 12 20.53 8.42 -34.67
C PHE A 12 20.22 7.26 -33.72
N LEU A 13 21.11 6.27 -33.56
CA LEU A 13 20.91 5.14 -32.63
C LEU A 13 21.29 5.44 -31.17
N GLN A 14 21.86 6.61 -30.86
CA GLN A 14 22.27 6.95 -29.49
C GLN A 14 21.29 7.86 -28.75
N MET A 15 20.17 8.27 -29.33
CA MET A 15 19.19 9.16 -28.67
C MET A 15 18.01 8.45 -28.03
N GLY A 16 18.04 7.12 -27.90
CA GLY A 16 16.91 6.33 -27.36
C GLY A 16 17.07 5.82 -25.93
N ALA A 17 18.09 6.23 -25.18
CA ALA A 17 18.42 5.56 -23.90
C ALA A 17 18.38 6.48 -22.65
N SER A 18 17.59 7.54 -22.63
CA SER A 18 17.65 8.48 -21.48
C SER A 18 16.38 8.66 -20.67
N ALA A 19 15.31 7.93 -20.95
CA ALA A 19 14.04 8.12 -20.21
C ALA A 19 13.73 7.06 -19.15
N GLN A 20 14.57 6.02 -19.00
CA GLN A 20 14.30 4.91 -18.08
C GLN A 20 15.20 4.89 -16.81
N ASP A 21 16.20 5.75 -16.72
CA ASP A 21 17.21 5.67 -15.63
C ASP A 21 16.91 6.53 -14.39
N THR A 22 15.93 7.42 -14.44
CA THR A 22 15.61 8.31 -13.30
C THR A 22 14.79 7.64 -12.21
N LEU A 23 14.05 6.58 -12.51
CA LEU A 23 13.21 5.87 -11.54
C LEU A 23 13.99 4.86 -10.67
N LYS A 24 15.19 4.45 -11.05
CA LYS A 24 15.93 3.36 -10.39
C LYS A 24 16.72 3.72 -9.13
N ASN A 25 16.74 4.96 -8.70
CA ASN A 25 17.58 5.40 -7.57
C ASN A 25 16.82 5.98 -6.38
N THR A 26 15.50 5.86 -6.32
CA THR A 26 14.72 6.37 -5.20
C THR A 26 14.79 5.41 -4.02
N SER A 27 15.39 5.84 -2.92
CA SER A 27 15.50 5.05 -1.70
C SER A 27 14.28 5.26 -0.79
N ILE A 28 13.70 4.16 -0.31
CA ILE A 28 12.45 4.17 0.45
C ILE A 28 12.65 3.49 1.81
N LEU A 29 12.17 4.13 2.88
CA LEU A 29 12.03 3.53 4.19
C LEU A 29 10.57 3.14 4.41
N LEU A 30 10.31 1.84 4.58
CA LEU A 30 8.98 1.31 4.87
C LEU A 30 8.79 1.17 6.38
N VAL A 31 7.70 1.75 6.88
CA VAL A 31 7.28 1.66 8.29
C VAL A 31 5.95 0.90 8.35
N PRO A 32 5.89 -0.26 9.02
CA PRO A 32 4.67 -1.06 9.15
C PRO A 32 3.67 -0.37 10.08
N TYR A 33 2.39 -0.77 9.99
CA TYR A 33 1.36 -0.26 10.91
C TYR A 33 1.63 -0.68 12.37
N PRO A 34 1.28 0.18 13.35
CA PRO A 34 1.34 -0.17 14.76
C PRO A 34 0.38 -1.33 15.06
N PRO A 35 0.75 -2.30 15.93
CA PRO A 35 -0.10 -3.46 16.22
C PRO A 35 -1.51 -3.10 16.70
N GLU A 36 -1.68 -2.00 17.41
CA GLU A 36 -2.96 -1.48 17.89
C GLU A 36 -3.89 -0.97 16.81
N TYR A 37 -3.37 -0.68 15.61
CA TYR A 37 -4.17 -0.27 14.44
C TYR A 37 -4.49 -1.43 13.48
N TYR A 38 -4.45 -2.65 13.99
CA TYR A 38 -5.05 -3.80 13.37
C TYR A 38 -6.52 -3.92 13.80
N LEU A 39 -7.45 -3.78 12.87
CA LEU A 39 -8.90 -3.86 13.10
C LEU A 39 -9.50 -4.96 12.22
N SER A 40 -10.29 -5.87 12.79
CA SER A 40 -10.95 -6.92 11.99
C SER A 40 -12.22 -7.40 12.68
N ASP A 41 -13.34 -7.35 11.97
CA ASP A 41 -14.59 -8.01 12.39
C ASP A 41 -14.64 -9.50 12.01
N ALA A 42 -13.71 -9.93 11.14
CA ALA A 42 -13.58 -11.31 10.66
C ALA A 42 -12.57 -12.15 11.46
N GLU A 43 -11.92 -11.57 12.47
CA GLU A 43 -10.80 -12.23 13.18
C GLU A 43 -11.20 -13.60 13.75
N ARG A 44 -12.38 -13.71 14.36
CA ARG A 44 -12.87 -14.97 14.94
C ARG A 44 -13.00 -16.07 13.89
N ASP A 45 -13.57 -15.74 12.73
CA ASP A 45 -13.82 -16.72 11.66
C ASP A 45 -12.49 -17.22 11.07
N ILE A 46 -11.56 -16.30 10.84
CA ILE A 46 -10.24 -16.60 10.28
C ILE A 46 -9.42 -17.42 11.26
N MET A 47 -9.41 -17.06 12.54
CA MET A 47 -8.72 -17.82 13.59
C MET A 47 -9.27 -19.24 13.76
N ALA A 48 -10.59 -19.40 13.69
CA ALA A 48 -11.23 -20.72 13.78
C ALA A 48 -10.71 -21.68 12.69
N GLN A 49 -10.41 -21.16 11.51
CA GLN A 49 -9.88 -21.97 10.40
C GLN A 49 -8.36 -22.17 10.47
N THR A 50 -7.60 -21.14 10.84
CA THR A 50 -6.13 -21.18 10.81
C THR A 50 -5.50 -21.87 12.01
N LYS A 51 -6.23 -22.00 13.12
CA LYS A 51 -5.74 -22.55 14.40
C LYS A 51 -4.53 -21.78 14.98
N ARG A 52 -4.36 -20.54 14.61
CA ARG A 52 -3.32 -19.63 15.16
C ARG A 52 -3.86 -18.87 16.36
N SER A 53 -2.98 -18.48 17.27
CA SER A 53 -3.33 -17.50 18.31
C SER A 53 -3.60 -16.13 17.66
N PRO A 54 -4.34 -15.22 18.36
CA PRO A 54 -4.57 -13.85 17.86
C PRO A 54 -3.27 -13.12 17.51
N GLU A 55 -2.26 -13.26 18.34
CA GLU A 55 -0.97 -12.62 18.13
C GLU A 55 -0.23 -13.18 16.92
N GLU A 56 -0.15 -14.50 16.77
CA GLU A 56 0.49 -15.15 15.61
C GLU A 56 -0.20 -14.77 14.31
N TYR A 57 -1.51 -14.71 14.31
CA TYR A 57 -2.32 -14.36 13.16
C TYR A 57 -2.10 -12.88 12.74
N ARG A 58 -2.17 -11.94 13.70
CA ARG A 58 -1.91 -10.51 13.44
C ARG A 58 -0.48 -10.27 12.97
N ASN A 59 0.49 -10.93 13.58
CA ASN A 59 1.90 -10.87 13.18
C ASN A 59 2.13 -11.48 11.78
N TYR A 60 1.42 -12.53 11.41
CA TYR A 60 1.49 -13.10 10.08
C TYR A 60 1.04 -12.10 9.02
N PHE A 61 -0.12 -11.48 9.18
CA PHE A 61 -0.58 -10.44 8.25
C PHE A 61 0.37 -9.26 8.20
N ARG A 62 0.80 -8.75 9.35
CA ARG A 62 1.72 -7.60 9.42
C ARG A 62 3.03 -7.86 8.69
N LYS A 63 3.68 -8.98 8.93
CA LYS A 63 4.95 -9.35 8.29
C LYS A 63 4.78 -9.61 6.79
N THR A 64 3.71 -10.31 6.41
CA THR A 64 3.50 -10.66 5.01
C THR A 64 3.12 -9.45 4.17
N LEU A 65 2.31 -8.52 4.71
CA LEU A 65 2.00 -7.26 4.05
C LEU A 65 3.26 -6.42 3.84
N ASP A 66 4.06 -6.28 4.89
CA ASP A 66 5.32 -5.55 4.86
C ASP A 66 6.26 -6.08 3.78
N LEU A 67 6.48 -7.39 3.72
CA LEU A 67 7.30 -8.04 2.70
C LEU A 67 6.76 -7.85 1.28
N LYS A 68 5.44 -7.89 1.10
CA LYS A 68 4.82 -7.68 -0.22
C LYS A 68 4.98 -6.24 -0.70
N ILE A 69 4.74 -5.28 0.19
CA ILE A 69 4.94 -3.85 -0.14
C ILE A 69 6.42 -3.57 -0.42
N GLN A 70 7.33 -4.07 0.42
CA GLN A 70 8.78 -3.91 0.21
C GLN A 70 9.18 -4.42 -1.18
N GLY A 71 8.79 -5.65 -1.54
CA GLY A 71 9.14 -6.24 -2.84
C GLY A 71 8.62 -5.46 -4.04
N GLU A 72 7.42 -4.87 -3.97
CA GLU A 72 6.89 -4.01 -5.04
C GLU A 72 7.60 -2.65 -5.09
N LEU A 73 7.98 -2.08 -3.96
CA LEU A 73 8.69 -0.80 -3.90
C LEU A 73 10.15 -0.89 -4.38
N GLU A 74 10.80 -2.06 -4.27
CA GLU A 74 12.17 -2.31 -4.73
C GLU A 74 12.36 -2.13 -6.25
N VAL A 75 11.28 -2.08 -7.04
CA VAL A 75 11.36 -1.73 -8.47
C VAL A 75 11.84 -0.28 -8.71
N HIS A 76 11.64 0.62 -7.74
CA HIS A 76 12.05 2.03 -7.83
C HIS A 76 13.47 2.28 -7.29
N GLY A 77 13.98 1.38 -6.48
CA GLY A 77 15.28 1.48 -5.84
C GLY A 77 15.34 0.74 -4.51
N PRO A 78 16.37 0.98 -3.69
CA PRO A 78 16.49 0.33 -2.39
C PRO A 78 15.30 0.61 -1.49
N CYS A 79 14.66 -0.44 -0.96
CA CYS A 79 13.60 -0.32 0.04
C CYS A 79 14.00 -1.06 1.32
N ILE A 80 14.08 -0.32 2.42
CA ILE A 80 14.41 -0.88 3.74
C ILE A 80 13.16 -0.85 4.60
N SER A 81 12.77 -1.99 5.17
CA SER A 81 11.66 -2.04 6.14
C SER A 81 12.19 -2.02 7.57
N LEU A 82 11.63 -1.13 8.41
CA LEU A 82 11.91 -1.13 9.85
C LEU A 82 11.42 -2.39 10.57
N LEU A 83 10.45 -3.12 9.99
CA LEU A 83 9.99 -4.39 10.54
C LEU A 83 10.99 -5.51 10.30
N GLN A 84 11.71 -5.47 9.17
CA GLN A 84 12.71 -6.46 8.80
C GLN A 84 14.08 -6.17 9.45
N ASP A 85 14.30 -4.96 9.94
CA ASP A 85 15.50 -4.64 10.73
C ASP A 85 15.38 -5.25 12.13
N THR A 86 15.86 -6.50 12.27
CA THR A 86 15.81 -7.27 13.52
C THR A 86 16.86 -6.86 14.53
N THR A 87 17.71 -5.88 14.23
CA THR A 87 18.68 -5.34 15.19
C THR A 87 17.98 -4.69 16.37
N SER A 88 18.66 -4.61 17.52
CA SER A 88 18.11 -3.89 18.67
C SER A 88 17.86 -2.42 18.35
N ARG A 89 18.70 -1.82 17.49
CA ARG A 89 18.53 -0.43 17.03
C ARG A 89 17.30 -0.29 16.14
N GLY A 90 17.11 -1.16 15.15
CA GLY A 90 15.93 -1.11 14.26
C GLY A 90 14.62 -1.21 15.03
N ARG A 91 14.54 -2.16 15.98
CA ARG A 91 13.37 -2.30 16.86
C ARG A 91 13.12 -1.04 17.70
N GLN A 92 14.17 -0.46 18.29
CA GLN A 92 14.06 0.77 19.06
C GLN A 92 13.59 1.95 18.20
N LEU A 93 14.08 2.07 16.97
CA LEU A 93 13.65 3.13 16.04
C LEU A 93 12.20 2.99 15.62
N LEU A 94 11.73 1.76 15.41
CA LEU A 94 10.32 1.49 15.13
C LEU A 94 9.42 1.91 16.30
N GLU A 95 9.77 1.53 17.53
CA GLU A 95 9.05 1.94 18.74
C GLU A 95 9.07 3.47 18.93
N MET A 96 10.22 4.10 18.68
CA MET A 96 10.34 5.56 18.73
C MET A 96 9.46 6.23 17.66
N PHE A 97 9.38 5.66 16.45
CA PHE A 97 8.51 6.18 15.40
C PHE A 97 7.05 6.20 15.88
N TYR A 98 6.56 5.08 16.39
CA TYR A 98 5.18 4.99 16.92
C TYR A 98 4.93 5.95 18.08
N GLY A 99 5.88 6.07 19.01
CA GLY A 99 5.76 6.98 20.16
C GLY A 99 5.76 8.47 19.80
N LYS A 100 6.37 8.85 18.67
CA LYS A 100 6.45 10.24 18.19
C LYS A 100 5.39 10.57 17.12
N ALA A 101 4.78 9.57 16.53
CA ALA A 101 3.72 9.72 15.54
C ALA A 101 2.39 10.06 16.21
N GLY A 102 1.65 10.96 15.61
CA GLY A 102 0.22 11.16 15.85
C GLY A 102 -0.57 10.51 14.73
N TYR A 103 -1.69 9.88 15.06
CA TYR A 103 -2.58 9.26 14.09
C TYR A 103 -3.95 9.91 14.14
N SER A 104 -4.48 10.30 13.00
CA SER A 104 -5.78 10.94 12.89
C SER A 104 -6.45 10.62 11.55
N TYR A 105 -7.79 10.73 11.49
CA TYR A 105 -8.50 10.57 10.23
C TYR A 105 -8.57 11.88 9.44
N ALA A 106 -8.07 11.86 8.20
CA ALA A 106 -8.06 12.99 7.28
C ALA A 106 -8.64 12.61 5.91
N TYR A 107 -8.83 13.60 5.07
CA TYR A 107 -9.14 13.38 3.65
C TYR A 107 -7.86 13.06 2.86
N PRO A 108 -7.96 12.28 1.76
CA PRO A 108 -6.82 11.93 0.93
C PRO A 108 -5.99 13.14 0.48
N VAL A 109 -4.67 12.95 0.44
CA VAL A 109 -3.69 13.97 0.04
C VAL A 109 -2.94 13.47 -1.20
N GLY A 110 -2.91 14.28 -2.26
CA GLY A 110 -2.31 13.90 -3.56
C GLY A 110 -3.18 12.90 -4.33
N GLY A 111 -2.73 12.52 -5.53
CA GLY A 111 -3.44 11.58 -6.40
C GLY A 111 -4.66 12.19 -7.11
N GLU A 112 -5.14 11.50 -8.13
CA GLU A 112 -6.41 11.82 -8.77
C GLU A 112 -7.58 11.45 -7.85
N VAL A 113 -8.25 12.44 -7.31
CA VAL A 113 -9.54 12.22 -6.63
C VAL A 113 -10.55 11.81 -7.71
N ALA A 114 -10.87 10.53 -7.77
CA ALA A 114 -11.86 10.02 -8.73
C ALA A 114 -13.14 10.86 -8.65
N SER A 115 -13.56 11.42 -9.79
CA SER A 115 -14.70 12.32 -9.82
C SER A 115 -15.97 11.57 -9.36
N LYS A 116 -16.90 12.27 -8.68
CA LYS A 116 -18.20 11.70 -8.24
C LYS A 116 -18.96 11.00 -9.37
N ARG A 117 -18.69 11.34 -10.64
CA ARG A 117 -19.27 10.69 -11.83
C ARG A 117 -18.66 9.32 -12.14
N GLU A 118 -17.35 9.14 -11.94
CA GLU A 118 -16.67 7.85 -12.15
C GLU A 118 -17.02 6.86 -11.07
N ILE A 119 -17.12 7.31 -9.83
CA ILE A 119 -17.57 6.50 -8.69
C ILE A 119 -18.99 5.94 -8.95
N LYS A 120 -19.94 6.78 -9.43
CA LYS A 120 -21.30 6.33 -9.80
C LYS A 120 -21.29 5.35 -10.98
N LYS A 121 -20.41 5.56 -11.98
CA LYS A 121 -20.32 4.71 -13.17
C LYS A 121 -19.75 3.33 -12.85
N ASN A 122 -18.75 3.27 -11.98
CA ASN A 122 -18.12 2.03 -11.52
C ASN A 122 -19.08 1.24 -10.59
N LYS A 123 -19.80 1.91 -9.70
CA LYS A 123 -20.83 1.29 -8.86
C LYS A 123 -21.93 0.63 -9.71
N LYS A 124 -22.42 1.34 -10.75
CA LYS A 124 -23.46 0.83 -11.66
C LYS A 124 -22.96 -0.34 -12.54
N LYS A 125 -21.65 -0.38 -12.88
CA LYS A 125 -21.04 -1.45 -13.67
C LYS A 125 -20.81 -2.72 -12.84
N SER A 126 -20.49 -2.58 -11.55
CA SER A 126 -20.36 -3.67 -10.58
C SER A 126 -21.69 -4.34 -10.23
N GLU A 127 -22.79 -3.56 -10.22
CA GLU A 127 -24.15 -4.07 -9.97
C GLU A 127 -24.74 -4.84 -11.17
N LEU A 128 -24.23 -4.61 -12.39
CA LEU A 128 -24.75 -5.21 -13.64
C LEU A 128 -24.08 -6.52 -14.06
N ASN A 129 -23.01 -6.96 -13.40
CA ASN A 129 -22.28 -8.17 -13.79
C ASN A 129 -21.67 -8.88 -12.57
N PRO A 130 -22.47 -9.64 -11.80
CA PRO A 130 -22.00 -10.35 -10.60
C PRO A 130 -21.04 -11.51 -10.92
N ASP A 131 -21.05 -12.05 -12.15
CA ASP A 131 -20.24 -13.19 -12.56
C ASP A 131 -18.92 -12.83 -13.25
N ALA A 132 -18.64 -11.56 -13.48
CA ALA A 132 -17.32 -11.15 -13.99
C ALA A 132 -16.30 -11.31 -12.86
N GLN A 133 -15.61 -12.45 -12.82
CA GLN A 133 -14.30 -12.62 -12.17
C GLN A 133 -13.29 -11.70 -12.88
N THR A 134 -13.49 -10.42 -12.73
CA THR A 134 -12.56 -9.40 -13.22
C THR A 134 -11.40 -9.34 -12.25
N ALA A 135 -10.20 -9.21 -12.81
CA ALA A 135 -8.96 -8.92 -12.09
C ALA A 135 -9.19 -7.93 -10.95
N PRO A 136 -8.44 -8.03 -9.83
CA PRO A 136 -8.63 -7.19 -8.67
C PRO A 136 -8.71 -5.72 -9.10
N GLN A 137 -9.90 -5.13 -8.97
CA GLN A 137 -10.08 -3.70 -9.20
C GLN A 137 -9.68 -3.03 -7.91
N THR A 138 -8.44 -2.57 -7.87
CA THR A 138 -7.99 -1.67 -6.82
C THR A 138 -8.81 -0.39 -6.93
N ILE A 139 -9.79 -0.22 -6.03
CA ILE A 139 -10.58 0.99 -5.95
C ILE A 139 -9.82 1.95 -5.05
N THR A 140 -8.96 2.77 -5.65
CA THR A 140 -8.41 3.93 -4.98
C THR A 140 -9.53 4.96 -4.81
N THR A 141 -9.91 5.19 -3.55
CA THR A 141 -10.71 6.27 -3.00
C THR A 141 -12.17 6.44 -3.41
N HIS A 142 -13.03 6.30 -2.42
CA HIS A 142 -14.27 7.09 -2.34
C HIS A 142 -13.88 8.52 -1.92
N GLY A 143 -14.08 9.53 -2.75
CA GLY A 143 -13.69 10.92 -2.48
C GLY A 143 -14.32 11.58 -1.24
N ASP A 144 -15.19 10.87 -0.52
CA ASP A 144 -15.79 11.30 0.75
C ASP A 144 -15.28 10.45 1.95
N SER A 145 -14.41 9.44 1.73
CA SER A 145 -13.91 8.57 2.79
C SER A 145 -12.62 9.10 3.37
N LYS A 146 -12.54 9.15 4.69
CA LYS A 146 -11.32 9.52 5.42
C LYS A 146 -10.38 8.32 5.51
N PHE A 147 -9.09 8.60 5.55
CA PHE A 147 -8.05 7.60 5.83
C PHE A 147 -7.31 7.95 7.12
N MET A 148 -6.73 6.95 7.77
CA MET A 148 -5.83 7.16 8.90
C MET A 148 -4.51 7.69 8.37
N GLN A 149 -4.16 8.93 8.68
CA GLN A 149 -2.87 9.54 8.37
C GLN A 149 -1.93 9.48 9.56
N VAL A 150 -0.62 9.57 9.28
CA VAL A 150 0.41 9.78 10.28
C VAL A 150 0.90 11.22 10.24
N GLU A 151 1.05 11.83 11.41
CA GLU A 151 1.65 13.16 11.59
C GLU A 151 2.86 13.04 12.52
N MET A 152 4.04 13.37 12.01
CA MET A 152 5.24 13.35 12.85
C MET A 152 5.36 14.64 13.63
N ARG A 153 5.27 14.53 14.95
CA ARG A 153 5.41 15.68 15.88
C ARG A 153 6.85 16.14 16.04
N ASP A 154 7.80 15.23 15.83
CA ASP A 154 9.24 15.47 15.96
C ASP A 154 9.91 15.36 14.59
N THR A 155 10.03 16.50 13.90
CA THR A 155 10.70 16.57 12.59
C THR A 155 12.20 16.29 12.68
N SER A 156 12.84 16.52 13.84
CA SER A 156 14.26 16.20 14.04
C SER A 156 14.49 14.70 14.03
N PHE A 157 13.60 13.92 14.63
CA PHE A 157 13.65 12.47 14.58
C PHE A 157 13.37 11.95 13.16
N LEU A 158 12.44 12.56 12.44
CA LEU A 158 12.17 12.20 11.06
C LEU A 158 13.41 12.42 10.18
N ASN A 159 14.03 13.61 10.28
CA ASN A 159 15.29 13.92 9.58
C ASN A 159 16.41 12.93 9.93
N TYR A 160 16.50 12.53 11.19
CA TYR A 160 17.47 11.51 11.62
C TYR A 160 17.23 10.17 10.91
N LEU A 161 15.99 9.71 10.75
CA LEU A 161 15.66 8.49 10.01
C LEU A 161 16.07 8.61 8.53
N PHE A 162 15.74 9.73 7.87
CA PHE A 162 16.12 9.97 6.48
C PHE A 162 17.64 9.92 6.30
N LEU A 163 18.41 10.55 7.18
CA LEU A 163 19.87 10.53 7.12
C LEU A 163 20.44 9.14 7.40
N LEU A 164 19.90 8.43 8.40
CA LEU A 164 20.37 7.13 8.81
C LEU A 164 20.19 6.05 7.73
N TYR A 165 19.02 6.04 7.10
CA TYR A 165 18.65 5.06 6.07
C TYR A 165 18.92 5.56 4.66
N GLN A 166 19.39 6.81 4.51
CA GLN A 166 19.62 7.47 3.21
C GLN A 166 18.40 7.37 2.30
N SER A 167 17.21 7.54 2.88
CA SER A 167 15.95 7.42 2.15
C SER A 167 15.47 8.77 1.62
N ASP A 168 14.80 8.75 0.45
CA ASP A 168 14.16 9.91 -0.16
C ASP A 168 12.72 10.06 0.32
N TYR A 169 12.08 8.92 0.62
CA TYR A 169 10.71 8.84 1.10
C TYR A 169 10.57 7.88 2.27
N ILE A 170 9.61 8.17 3.14
CA ILE A 170 9.10 7.21 4.12
C ILE A 170 7.69 6.82 3.70
N VAL A 171 7.44 5.54 3.48
CA VAL A 171 6.11 4.96 3.31
C VAL A 171 5.67 4.40 4.65
N SER A 172 4.72 5.05 5.29
CA SER A 172 4.14 4.59 6.55
C SER A 172 2.80 3.91 6.28
N ILE A 173 2.70 2.65 6.67
CA ILE A 173 1.41 1.96 6.75
C ILE A 173 0.81 2.32 8.11
N ASN A 174 -0.39 2.91 8.10
CA ASN A 174 -0.95 3.53 9.29
C ASN A 174 -2.00 2.65 9.98
N GLN A 175 -2.76 1.89 9.18
CA GLN A 175 -3.84 1.03 9.68
C GLN A 175 -4.09 -0.15 8.73
N PHE A 176 -4.41 -1.28 9.31
CA PHE A 176 -4.90 -2.49 8.64
C PHE A 176 -6.32 -2.75 9.10
N GLU A 177 -7.28 -2.89 8.18
CA GLU A 177 -8.67 -3.08 8.54
C GLU A 177 -9.34 -4.14 7.65
N ILE A 178 -10.08 -5.07 8.25
CA ILE A 178 -11.00 -5.99 7.57
C ILE A 178 -12.41 -5.70 8.05
N LYS A 179 -13.31 -5.40 7.11
CA LYS A 179 -14.74 -5.16 7.35
C LYS A 179 -15.62 -6.09 6.55
N THR A 180 -16.65 -6.62 7.17
CA THR A 180 -17.73 -7.35 6.46
C THR A 180 -18.82 -6.39 6.02
N ASN A 181 -19.03 -6.26 4.72
CA ASN A 181 -20.09 -5.43 4.17
C ASN A 181 -21.41 -6.22 4.07
N TYR A 182 -22.22 -6.17 5.12
CA TYR A 182 -23.50 -6.88 5.20
C TYR A 182 -24.56 -6.38 4.18
N ASN A 183 -24.35 -5.21 3.58
CA ASN A 183 -25.19 -4.70 2.51
C ASN A 183 -24.81 -5.28 1.12
N SER A 184 -23.67 -5.97 1.02
CA SER A 184 -23.18 -6.58 -0.21
C SER A 184 -23.13 -8.10 -0.05
N CYS A 185 -24.28 -8.75 -0.22
CA CYS A 185 -24.40 -10.20 -0.21
C CYS A 185 -24.01 -10.74 -1.59
N ILE A 186 -23.00 -11.61 -1.64
CA ILE A 186 -22.51 -12.25 -2.87
C ILE A 186 -23.35 -13.50 -3.18
N ASP A 187 -23.69 -14.27 -2.15
CA ASP A 187 -24.52 -15.48 -2.25
C ASP A 187 -25.57 -15.46 -1.12
N ILE A 188 -26.83 -15.26 -1.51
CA ILE A 188 -27.96 -15.14 -0.57
C ILE A 188 -28.25 -16.50 0.08
N ALA A 189 -28.16 -17.60 -0.68
CA ALA A 189 -28.48 -18.93 -0.18
C ALA A 189 -27.51 -19.37 0.92
N ASN A 190 -26.21 -19.07 0.73
CA ASN A 190 -25.14 -19.42 1.66
C ASN A 190 -24.79 -18.27 2.62
N LYS A 191 -25.46 -17.13 2.54
CA LYS A 191 -25.18 -15.93 3.36
C LYS A 191 -23.71 -15.48 3.27
N ILE A 192 -23.14 -15.52 2.05
CA ILE A 192 -21.77 -15.06 1.80
C ILE A 192 -21.83 -13.57 1.50
N TYR A 193 -21.13 -12.79 2.31
CA TYR A 193 -20.99 -11.34 2.19
C TYR A 193 -19.62 -10.97 1.61
N ARG A 194 -19.53 -9.75 1.07
CA ARG A 194 -18.26 -9.18 0.67
C ARG A 194 -17.52 -8.67 1.90
N ARG A 195 -16.25 -9.07 2.06
CA ARG A 195 -15.30 -8.45 3.00
C ARG A 195 -14.40 -7.48 2.27
N GLU A 196 -14.07 -6.39 2.93
CA GLU A 196 -13.24 -5.30 2.47
C GLU A 196 -11.97 -5.28 3.31
N LEU A 197 -10.80 -5.43 2.66
CA LEU A 197 -9.50 -5.21 3.27
C LEU A 197 -9.06 -3.80 2.92
N LEU A 198 -8.84 -2.95 3.93
CA LEU A 198 -8.37 -1.58 3.78
C LEU A 198 -7.01 -1.43 4.41
N ILE A 199 -6.08 -0.82 3.67
CA ILE A 199 -4.74 -0.48 4.14
C ILE A 199 -4.55 1.02 3.99
N HIS A 200 -4.42 1.72 5.11
CA HIS A 200 -4.21 3.16 5.16
C HIS A 200 -2.70 3.44 5.15
N TYR A 201 -2.28 4.43 4.36
CA TYR A 201 -0.87 4.78 4.23
C TYR A 201 -0.64 6.28 4.11
N SER A 202 0.57 6.70 4.41
CA SER A 202 1.10 8.04 4.18
C SER A 202 2.49 7.96 3.57
N ILE A 203 2.80 8.87 2.63
CA ILE A 203 4.13 9.02 2.05
C ILE A 203 4.68 10.38 2.48
N LEU A 204 5.82 10.35 3.17
CA LEU A 204 6.46 11.52 3.76
C LEU A 204 7.80 11.81 3.07
N LYS A 205 8.13 13.10 2.93
CA LYS A 205 9.46 13.60 2.54
C LYS A 205 10.30 14.01 3.76
N ALA A 206 11.59 14.25 3.55
CA ALA A 206 12.56 14.58 4.59
C ALA A 206 12.19 15.84 5.41
N ASP A 207 11.48 16.78 4.82
CA ASP A 207 10.95 17.97 5.50
C ASP A 207 9.75 17.70 6.42
N GLY A 208 9.33 16.45 6.54
CA GLY A 208 8.16 16.02 7.30
C GLY A 208 6.84 16.22 6.59
N LYS A 209 6.87 16.74 5.36
CA LYS A 209 5.67 16.97 4.57
C LYS A 209 5.10 15.63 4.08
N GLN A 210 3.82 15.41 4.34
CA GLN A 210 3.07 14.34 3.69
C GLN A 210 2.74 14.75 2.26
N VAL A 211 3.29 14.01 1.29
CA VAL A 211 3.07 14.28 -0.15
C VAL A 211 1.92 13.48 -0.70
N ARG A 212 1.71 12.27 -0.19
CA ARG A 212 0.58 11.40 -0.52
C ARG A 212 0.00 10.80 0.75
N GLY A 213 -1.29 10.52 0.73
CA GLY A 213 -1.95 9.82 1.82
C GLY A 213 -3.34 9.40 1.42
N ASN A 214 -3.63 8.12 1.61
CA ASN A 214 -4.86 7.49 1.17
C ASN A 214 -5.05 6.14 1.84
N PHE A 215 -6.04 5.37 1.36
CA PHE A 215 -6.15 3.94 1.63
C PHE A 215 -6.29 3.15 0.33
N CYS A 216 -5.75 1.94 0.31
CA CYS A 216 -6.01 0.94 -0.72
C CYS A 216 -7.07 -0.03 -0.21
N MET A 217 -7.90 -0.56 -1.11
CA MET A 217 -8.96 -1.48 -0.77
C MET A 217 -8.97 -2.68 -1.71
N GLU A 218 -9.05 -3.88 -1.14
CA GLU A 218 -9.26 -5.14 -1.85
C GLU A 218 -10.46 -5.88 -1.27
N PHE A 219 -10.99 -6.84 -2.04
CA PHE A 219 -12.20 -7.55 -1.69
C PHE A 219 -12.01 -9.06 -1.68
N PHE A 220 -12.70 -9.71 -0.75
CA PHE A 220 -12.81 -11.17 -0.72
C PHE A 220 -14.14 -11.63 -0.11
N PRO A 221 -14.64 -12.83 -0.44
CA PRO A 221 -15.88 -13.35 0.13
C PRO A 221 -15.73 -13.74 1.60
N SER A 222 -16.78 -13.60 2.39
CA SER A 222 -16.79 -13.98 3.82
C SER A 222 -16.63 -15.48 4.07
N SER A 223 -16.73 -16.30 3.03
CA SER A 223 -16.40 -17.74 3.08
C SER A 223 -14.90 -18.01 3.05
N THR A 224 -14.07 -17.04 2.61
CA THR A 224 -12.61 -17.15 2.64
C THR A 224 -12.09 -16.80 4.03
N ASN A 225 -11.69 -17.82 4.79
CA ASN A 225 -11.19 -17.69 6.15
C ASN A 225 -9.75 -18.25 6.31
N SER A 226 -9.11 -18.67 5.22
CA SER A 226 -7.69 -19.02 5.19
C SER A 226 -6.85 -17.73 5.14
N ASP A 227 -6.01 -17.50 6.13
CA ASP A 227 -5.08 -16.37 6.16
C ASP A 227 -4.17 -16.34 4.93
N ARG A 228 -3.69 -17.50 4.49
CA ARG A 228 -2.88 -17.66 3.29
C ARG A 228 -3.64 -17.23 2.03
N GLU A 229 -4.88 -17.72 1.87
CA GLU A 229 -5.70 -17.37 0.71
C GLU A 229 -6.04 -15.87 0.66
N ILE A 230 -6.34 -15.28 1.81
CA ILE A 230 -6.58 -13.83 1.93
C ILE A 230 -5.34 -13.06 1.46
N VAL A 231 -4.15 -13.43 1.97
CA VAL A 231 -2.88 -12.81 1.60
C VAL A 231 -2.60 -12.93 0.10
N GLU A 232 -2.68 -14.15 -0.45
CA GLU A 232 -2.39 -14.41 -1.87
C GLU A 232 -3.35 -13.63 -2.79
N ARG A 233 -4.58 -13.44 -2.36
CA ARG A 233 -5.62 -12.78 -3.14
C ARG A 233 -5.57 -11.27 -3.09
N THR A 234 -5.24 -10.68 -1.93
CA THR A 234 -5.44 -9.24 -1.70
C THR A 234 -4.14 -8.43 -1.60
N PHE A 235 -3.08 -8.97 -1.00
CA PHE A 235 -1.87 -8.19 -0.74
C PHE A 235 -1.11 -7.76 -2.01
N PRO A 236 -1.06 -8.54 -3.11
CA PRO A 236 -0.43 -8.06 -4.34
C PRO A 236 -1.09 -6.80 -4.90
N GLY A 237 -2.42 -6.72 -4.91
CA GLY A 237 -3.16 -5.53 -5.36
C GLY A 237 -2.90 -4.32 -4.49
N ILE A 238 -2.90 -4.50 -3.16
CA ILE A 238 -2.54 -3.44 -2.20
C ILE A 238 -1.12 -2.92 -2.45
N ALA A 239 -0.13 -3.82 -2.54
CA ALA A 239 1.27 -3.44 -2.73
C ALA A 239 1.49 -2.70 -4.06
N SER A 240 0.90 -3.21 -5.15
CA SER A 240 0.94 -2.55 -6.46
C SER A 240 0.28 -1.17 -6.46
N SER A 241 -0.77 -0.96 -5.67
CA SER A 241 -1.41 0.35 -5.55
C SER A 241 -0.52 1.36 -4.85
N ILE A 242 0.14 0.98 -3.76
CA ILE A 242 1.08 1.85 -3.05
C ILE A 242 2.29 2.15 -3.94
N GLN A 243 2.78 1.16 -4.68
CA GLN A 243 3.87 1.32 -5.63
C GLN A 243 3.56 2.37 -6.70
N LYS A 244 2.34 2.38 -7.26
CA LYS A 244 1.91 3.38 -8.24
C LYS A 244 1.92 4.80 -7.68
N GLU A 245 1.48 5.00 -6.44
CA GLU A 245 1.50 6.31 -5.79
C GLU A 245 2.93 6.85 -5.59
N ILE A 246 3.90 5.97 -5.32
CA ILE A 246 5.31 6.35 -5.29
C ILE A 246 5.81 6.69 -6.70
N ALA A 247 5.47 5.90 -7.73
CA ALA A 247 5.86 6.18 -9.11
C ALA A 247 5.41 7.58 -9.55
N GLU A 248 4.15 7.94 -9.29
CA GLU A 248 3.59 9.26 -9.61
C GLU A 248 4.23 10.42 -8.84
N GLU A 249 4.87 10.15 -7.70
CA GLU A 249 5.55 11.20 -6.91
C GLU A 249 7.01 11.39 -7.35
N VAL A 250 7.62 10.36 -7.96
CA VAL A 250 9.02 10.36 -8.40
C VAL A 250 9.18 10.89 -9.84
N GLU A 251 8.13 10.77 -10.68
CA GLU A 251 8.08 11.36 -12.04
C GLU A 251 7.99 12.89 -11.98
#